data_a4b04e02be5d2c04ec44b65018ce7208
#
_entry.id   a4b04e02be5d2c04ec44b65018ce7208
#
_cell.length_a   1.000
_cell.length_b   1.000
_cell.length_c   1.000
_cell.angle_alpha   90.00
_cell.angle_beta   90.00
_cell.angle_gamma   90.00
#
_symmetry.space_group_name_H-M   'P 1'
#
loop_
_entity.id
_entity.type
_entity.pdbx_description
1 polymer ?
#
loop_
_entity_poly.entity_id
_entity_poly.type
_entity_poly.pdbx_seq_one_letter_code
_entity_poly.pdbx_strand_id
1 'polypeptide(L)' 'MILEMDCGNSFIKWRALDGKVVVSGGVVESDVGLMAAILAVPALCITHCRLV' A
#
# COMPACT_ATOMS: atom_id res chain seq x y z
N MET A 1 -1.54 10.66 -3.88
CA MET A 1 -0.86 9.38 -4.10
C MET A 1 -1.84 8.26 -4.36
N ILE A 2 -1.44 7.30 -5.13
CA ILE A 2 -2.23 6.12 -5.42
C ILE A 2 -1.67 4.96 -4.60
N LEU A 3 -2.55 4.23 -3.91
CA LEU A 3 -2.20 3.00 -3.24
C LEU A 3 -2.60 1.84 -4.14
N GLU A 4 -1.63 1.05 -4.57
CA GLU A 4 -1.87 -0.19 -5.31
C GLU A 4 -1.73 -1.37 -4.37
N MET A 5 -2.65 -2.32 -4.47
CA MET A 5 -2.63 -3.54 -3.67
C MET A 5 -2.81 -4.75 -4.57
N ASP A 6 -2.04 -5.80 -4.30
CA ASP A 6 -2.16 -7.09 -4.94
C ASP A 6 -2.41 -8.13 -3.85
N CYS A 7 -3.63 -8.63 -3.80
CA CYS A 7 -4.05 -9.59 -2.78
C CYS A 7 -3.80 -11.00 -3.28
N GLY A 8 -2.76 -11.64 -2.75
CA GLY A 8 -2.49 -13.05 -2.99
C GLY A 8 -3.21 -13.94 -1.97
N ASN A 9 -2.91 -15.25 -2.01
CA ASN A 9 -3.55 -16.21 -1.11
C ASN A 9 -3.15 -16.04 0.35
N SER A 10 -1.91 -15.64 0.60
CA SER A 10 -1.36 -15.55 1.96
C SER A 10 -0.85 -14.16 2.30
N PHE A 11 -0.59 -13.33 1.30
CA PHE A 11 0.06 -12.04 1.51
C PHE A 11 -0.61 -10.97 0.65
N ILE A 12 -0.58 -9.75 1.16
CA ILE A 12 -0.99 -8.56 0.42
C ILE A 12 0.28 -7.78 0.11
N LYS A 13 0.58 -7.61 -1.16
CA LYS A 13 1.64 -6.70 -1.63
C LYS A 13 1.02 -5.35 -1.89
N TRP A 14 1.67 -4.31 -1.44
CA TRP A 14 1.17 -2.96 -1.64
C TRP A 14 2.30 -2.02 -2.00
N ARG A 15 1.96 -0.94 -2.69
CA ARG A 15 2.88 0.15 -2.95
C ARG A 15 2.13 1.47 -3.05
N ALA A 16 2.78 2.52 -2.62
CA ALA A 16 2.27 3.88 -2.74
C ALA A 16 3.03 4.59 -3.86
N LEU A 17 2.29 5.18 -4.78
CA LEU A 17 2.85 5.82 -5.96
C LEU A 17 2.54 7.32 -5.94
N ASP A 18 3.55 8.12 -6.20
CA ASP A 18 3.39 9.55 -6.47
C ASP A 18 3.69 9.78 -7.96
N GLY A 19 2.63 9.88 -8.75
CA GLY A 19 2.78 9.85 -10.19
C GLY A 19 3.30 8.49 -10.66
N LYS A 20 4.52 8.45 -11.18
CA LYS A 20 5.17 7.22 -11.64
C LYS A 20 6.24 6.72 -10.66
N VAL A 21 6.39 7.40 -9.53
CA VAL A 21 7.45 7.08 -8.57
C VAL A 21 6.86 6.29 -7.41
N VAL A 22 7.47 5.14 -7.10
CA VAL A 22 7.13 4.37 -5.91
C VAL A 22 7.81 5.02 -4.71
N VAL A 23 7.01 5.53 -3.78
CA VAL A 23 7.54 6.21 -2.60
C VAL A 23 7.62 5.29 -1.39
N SER A 24 6.78 4.26 -1.34
CA SER A 24 6.81 3.27 -0.26
C SER A 24 6.10 2.01 -0.73
N GLY A 25 6.35 0.91 -0.03
CA GLY A 25 5.69 -0.35 -0.33
C GLY A 25 6.11 -1.44 0.64
N GLY A 26 5.44 -2.56 0.57
CA GLY A 26 5.74 -3.70 1.42
C GLY A 26 4.85 -4.89 1.16
N VAL A 27 5.02 -5.90 2.00
CA VAL A 27 4.23 -7.13 1.98
C VAL A 27 3.71 -7.34 3.40
N VAL A 28 2.42 -7.61 3.53
CA VAL A 28 1.78 -7.86 4.82
C VAL A 28 0.92 -9.11 4.74
N GLU A 29 0.62 -9.70 5.89
CA GLU A 29 -0.12 -10.96 5.95
C GLU A 29 -1.64 -10.75 6.11
N SER A 30 -2.07 -9.53 6.42
CA SER A 30 -3.48 -9.27 6.71
C SER A 30 -3.84 -7.82 6.48
N ASP A 31 -5.14 -7.54 6.41
CA ASP A 31 -5.68 -6.18 6.28
C ASP A 31 -5.23 -5.29 7.44
N VAL A 32 -5.19 -5.84 8.64
CA VAL A 32 -4.74 -5.11 9.83
C VAL A 32 -3.28 -4.71 9.69
N GLY A 33 -2.44 -5.63 9.21
CA GLY A 33 -1.03 -5.35 8.94
C GLY A 33 -0.86 -4.28 7.87
N LEU A 34 -1.70 -4.31 6.82
CA LEU A 34 -1.67 -3.30 5.77
C LEU A 34 -1.98 -1.91 6.32
N MET A 35 -3.03 -1.79 7.12
CA MET A 35 -3.40 -0.51 7.73
C MET A 35 -2.28 0.02 8.62
N ALA A 36 -1.71 -0.84 9.46
CA ALA A 36 -0.60 -0.45 10.33
C ALA A 36 0.62 0.02 9.53
N ALA A 37 0.94 -0.67 8.44
CA ALA A 37 2.06 -0.32 7.59
C ALA A 37 1.86 1.04 6.91
N ILE A 38 0.65 1.31 6.42
CA ILE A 38 0.32 2.58 5.77
C ILE A 38 0.38 3.73 6.79
N LEU A 39 -0.18 3.53 7.98
CA LEU A 39 -0.20 4.55 9.01
C LEU A 39 1.19 4.85 9.59
N ALA A 40 2.13 3.91 9.46
CA ALA A 40 3.50 4.10 9.90
C ALA A 40 4.32 4.99 8.96
N VAL A 41 3.85 5.21 7.73
CA VAL A 41 4.57 6.03 6.75
C VAL A 41 4.13 7.49 6.89
N PRO A 42 5.02 8.41 7.31
CA PRO A 42 4.64 9.81 7.47
C PRO A 42 4.38 10.48 6.12
N ALA A 43 3.47 11.44 6.13
CA ALA A 43 3.13 12.27 4.98
C ALA A 43 2.52 11.53 3.79
N LEU A 44 2.00 10.32 3.99
CA LEU A 44 1.27 9.60 2.96
C LEU A 44 -0.13 10.21 2.79
N CYS A 45 -0.40 10.75 1.60
CA CYS A 45 -1.71 11.31 1.26
C CYS A 45 -2.32 10.45 0.16
N ILE A 46 -3.10 9.46 0.55
CA ILE A 46 -3.73 8.53 -0.38
C ILE A 46 -5.00 9.16 -0.94
N THR A 47 -5.05 9.37 -2.24
CA THR A 47 -6.23 9.90 -2.93
C THR A 47 -7.03 8.82 -3.65
N HIS A 48 -6.37 7.74 -4.03
CA HIS A 48 -7.00 6.63 -4.75
C HIS A 48 -6.42 5.30 -4.25
N CYS A 49 -7.26 4.27 -4.23
CA CYS A 49 -6.84 2.89 -4.01
C CYS A 49 -7.14 2.08 -5.27
N ARG A 50 -6.19 1.27 -5.69
CA ARG A 50 -6.34 0.43 -6.87
C ARG A 50 -5.95 -1.00 -6.55
N LEU A 51 -6.86 -1.94 -6.87
CA LEU A 51 -6.57 -3.36 -6.78
C LEU A 51 -6.02 -3.85 -8.11
N VAL A 52 -4.99 -4.64 -8.03
CA VAL A 52 -4.34 -5.21 -9.21
C VAL A 52 -4.74 -6.67 -9.36
#